data_fd457a20df43b7f1c90801cafa0e49dd
#
_entry.id   fd457a20df43b7f1c90801cafa0e49dd
#
_cell.length_a   1.000
_cell.length_b   1.000
_cell.length_c   1.000
_cell.angle_alpha   90.00
_cell.angle_beta   90.00
_cell.angle_gamma   90.00
#
_symmetry.space_group_name_H-M   'P 1'
#
loop_
_entity.id
_entity.type
_entity.pdbx_description
1 polymer ?
#
loop_
_entity_poly.entity_id
_entity_poly.type
_entity_poly.pdbx_seq_one_letter_code
_entity_poly.pdbx_strand_id
1 'polypeptide(L)'
;MDHENVLTTAFADPQNTAITLPPSDVNKIITEHYTVDKPFTYTRTQLWDMETRKAFDPETFLGGVVRPGSSRIFNVERNGDIETFVRVSDQRRWTNWGEFSTVIELVRLDHATLVMVLRIGFFRCFDTHQSFSSSK
;
A
#
# COMPACT_ATOMS: atom_id res chain seq x y z
N MET A 1 5.57 -14.84 8.89
CA MET A 1 6.75 -14.03 8.50
C MET A 1 6.95 -12.96 9.56
N ASP A 2 8.15 -12.81 10.07
CA ASP A 2 8.46 -11.83 11.11
C ASP A 2 8.69 -10.44 10.48
N HIS A 3 7.65 -9.62 10.44
CA HIS A 3 7.67 -8.28 9.85
C HIS A 3 8.62 -7.31 10.59
N GLU A 4 8.80 -7.47 11.89
CA GLU A 4 9.67 -6.60 12.68
C GLU A 4 11.14 -6.87 12.37
N ASN A 5 11.51 -8.14 12.24
CA ASN A 5 12.86 -8.52 11.84
C ASN A 5 13.19 -8.02 10.42
N VAL A 6 12.22 -8.12 9.51
CA VAL A 6 12.39 -7.60 8.14
C VAL A 6 12.61 -6.08 8.13
N LEU A 7 11.85 -5.32 8.91
CA LEU A 7 12.02 -3.87 9.02
C LEU A 7 13.36 -3.50 9.63
N THR A 8 13.72 -4.13 10.75
CA THR A 8 15.00 -3.89 11.42
C THR A 8 16.17 -4.17 10.49
N THR A 9 16.10 -5.28 9.76
CA THR A 9 17.12 -5.65 8.77
C THR A 9 17.19 -4.63 7.63
N ALA A 10 16.03 -4.19 7.11
CA ALA A 10 15.98 -3.20 6.03
C ALA A 10 16.53 -1.84 6.46
N PHE A 11 16.26 -1.39 7.67
CA PHE A 11 16.82 -0.14 8.21
C PHE A 11 18.31 -0.23 8.51
N ALA A 12 18.82 -1.40 8.85
CA ALA A 12 20.24 -1.64 9.11
C ALA A 12 21.07 -1.83 7.83
N ASP A 13 20.44 -2.09 6.69
CA ASP A 13 21.13 -2.33 5.42
C ASP A 13 21.66 -1.00 4.84
N PRO A 14 22.99 -0.86 4.65
CA PRO A 14 23.58 0.37 4.11
C PRO A 14 23.22 0.63 2.64
N GLN A 15 22.65 -0.33 1.92
CA GLN A 15 22.16 -0.15 0.56
C GLN A 15 20.77 0.51 0.52
N ASN A 16 20.07 0.57 1.64
CA ASN A 16 18.77 1.19 1.75
C ASN A 16 18.88 2.65 2.23
N THR A 17 18.05 3.51 1.68
CA THR A 17 17.92 4.90 2.12
C THR A 17 16.64 5.06 2.94
N ALA A 18 16.79 5.41 4.22
CA ALA A 18 15.66 5.76 5.06
C ALA A 18 15.27 7.22 4.82
N ILE A 19 14.00 7.46 4.47
CA ILE A 19 13.43 8.80 4.31
C ILE A 19 12.33 8.94 5.36
N THR A 20 12.46 9.93 6.24
CA THR A 20 11.44 10.28 7.21
C THR A 20 10.71 11.53 6.73
N LEU A 21 9.41 11.39 6.46
CA LEU A 21 8.56 12.53 6.14
C LEU A 21 8.11 13.25 7.44
N PRO A 22 7.98 14.57 7.42
CA PRO A 22 7.44 15.29 8.56
C PRO A 22 5.99 14.84 8.83
N PRO A 23 5.55 14.84 10.09
CA PRO A 23 4.17 14.56 10.42
C PRO A 23 3.25 15.60 9.78
N SER A 24 2.13 15.13 9.22
CA SER A 24 1.13 15.99 8.59
C SER A 24 -0.10 16.10 9.47
N ASP A 25 -0.56 17.33 9.70
CA ASP A 25 -1.86 17.59 10.33
C ASP A 25 -2.94 17.61 9.25
N VAL A 26 -3.68 16.50 9.15
CA VAL A 26 -4.73 16.31 8.15
C VAL A 26 -5.83 17.38 8.26
N ASN A 27 -6.22 17.74 9.47
CA ASN A 27 -7.27 18.73 9.69
C ASN A 27 -6.84 20.12 9.24
N LYS A 28 -5.59 20.49 9.47
CA LYS A 28 -5.00 21.73 8.99
C LYS A 28 -4.95 21.75 7.46
N ILE A 29 -4.43 20.68 6.85
CA ILE A 29 -4.35 20.56 5.38
C ILE A 29 -5.72 20.68 4.73
N ILE A 30 -6.75 20.03 5.27
CA ILE A 30 -8.11 20.12 4.74
C ILE A 30 -8.61 21.56 4.82
N THR A 31 -8.41 22.21 5.95
CA THR A 31 -8.88 23.60 6.15
C THR A 31 -8.16 24.61 5.24
N GLU A 32 -6.86 24.41 5.00
CA GLU A 32 -6.04 25.35 4.21
C GLU A 32 -6.17 25.15 2.69
N HIS A 33 -6.40 23.93 2.24
CA HIS A 33 -6.30 23.57 0.81
C HIS A 33 -7.60 23.14 0.16
N TYR A 34 -8.66 22.91 0.94
CA TYR A 34 -9.94 22.44 0.41
C TYR A 34 -11.10 23.32 0.90
N THR A 35 -12.00 23.63 -0.02
CA THR A 35 -13.28 24.26 0.34
C THR A 35 -14.25 23.16 0.75
N VAL A 36 -14.77 23.25 1.98
CA VAL A 36 -15.76 22.30 2.50
C VAL A 36 -17.03 23.07 2.92
N ASP A 37 -18.19 22.54 2.56
CA ASP A 37 -19.48 23.17 2.88
C ASP A 37 -19.77 23.23 4.39
N LYS A 38 -19.25 22.23 5.12
CA LYS A 38 -19.38 22.14 6.57
C LYS A 38 -18.01 21.85 7.19
N PRO A 39 -17.59 22.65 8.16
CA PRO A 39 -16.39 22.35 8.93
C PRO A 39 -16.49 20.97 9.60
N PHE A 40 -15.46 20.18 9.46
CA PHE A 40 -15.33 18.91 10.18
C PHE A 40 -13.90 18.71 10.65
N THR A 41 -13.73 17.88 11.67
CA THR A 41 -12.43 17.53 12.22
C THR A 41 -12.34 16.02 12.34
N TYR A 42 -11.32 15.43 11.71
CA TYR A 42 -11.03 14.01 11.87
C TYR A 42 -10.37 13.74 13.22
N THR A 43 -10.85 12.72 13.91
CA THR A 43 -10.15 12.13 15.04
C THR A 43 -9.12 11.11 14.56
N ARG A 44 -8.12 10.80 15.41
CA ARG A 44 -7.14 9.77 15.10
C ARG A 44 -7.78 8.41 14.81
N THR A 45 -8.83 8.05 15.54
CA THR A 45 -9.57 6.79 15.33
C THR A 45 -10.27 6.75 13.97
N GLN A 46 -10.88 7.86 13.54
CA GLN A 46 -11.50 7.95 12.21
C GLN A 46 -10.47 7.85 11.09
N LEU A 47 -9.30 8.46 11.24
CA LEU A 47 -8.21 8.33 10.28
C LEU A 47 -7.69 6.89 10.22
N TRP A 48 -7.57 6.24 11.37
CA TRP A 48 -7.16 4.84 11.42
C TRP A 48 -8.18 3.89 10.76
N ASP A 49 -9.46 4.10 11.00
CA ASP A 49 -10.52 3.34 10.31
C ASP A 49 -10.44 3.51 8.79
N MET A 50 -10.21 4.72 8.31
CA MET A 50 -10.02 5.00 6.89
C MET A 50 -8.77 4.28 6.34
N GLU A 51 -7.63 4.35 7.03
CA GLU A 51 -6.40 3.66 6.61
C GLU A 51 -6.58 2.14 6.58
N THR A 52 -7.27 1.57 7.55
CA THR A 52 -7.59 0.14 7.58
C THR A 52 -8.47 -0.24 6.39
N ARG A 53 -9.52 0.52 6.10
CA ARG A 53 -10.37 0.27 4.93
C ARG A 53 -9.59 0.39 3.62
N LYS A 54 -8.75 1.40 3.49
CA LYS A 54 -7.87 1.58 2.33
C LYS A 54 -6.90 0.40 2.16
N ALA A 55 -6.41 -0.17 3.26
CA ALA A 55 -5.54 -1.33 3.20
C ALA A 55 -6.24 -2.55 2.60
N PHE A 56 -7.52 -2.77 2.89
CA PHE A 56 -8.32 -3.88 2.35
C PHE A 56 -8.96 -3.58 1.00
N ASP A 57 -9.30 -2.33 0.70
CA ASP A 57 -9.95 -1.91 -0.54
C ASP A 57 -9.22 -0.73 -1.20
N PRO A 58 -8.01 -0.96 -1.74
CA PRO A 58 -7.25 0.11 -2.36
C PRO A 58 -7.91 0.66 -3.63
N GLU A 59 -8.76 -0.09 -4.29
CA GLU A 59 -9.44 0.36 -5.52
C GLU A 59 -10.38 1.53 -5.26
N THR A 60 -11.14 1.47 -4.17
CA THR A 60 -12.05 2.55 -3.77
C THR A 60 -11.28 3.81 -3.35
N PHE A 61 -10.18 3.66 -2.61
CA PHE A 61 -9.47 4.79 -2.02
C PHE A 61 -8.36 5.36 -2.92
N LEU A 62 -7.81 4.54 -3.82
CA LEU A 62 -6.72 4.93 -4.72
C LEU A 62 -7.18 4.84 -6.19
N GLY A 63 -8.40 5.31 -6.45
CA GLY A 63 -8.97 5.37 -7.80
C GLY A 63 -8.03 6.08 -8.78
N GLY A 64 -7.86 5.52 -9.97
CA GLY A 64 -6.91 6.00 -10.96
C GLY A 64 -5.47 5.53 -10.78
N VAL A 65 -5.07 5.07 -9.59
CA VAL A 65 -3.76 4.43 -9.33
C VAL A 65 -3.87 2.91 -9.45
N VAL A 66 -4.86 2.32 -8.78
CA VAL A 66 -5.12 0.88 -8.82
C VAL A 66 -6.09 0.57 -9.95
N ARG A 67 -5.77 -0.45 -10.75
CA ARG A 67 -6.65 -0.91 -11.84
C ARG A 67 -7.92 -1.53 -11.24
N PRO A 68 -9.11 -1.12 -11.64
CA PRO A 68 -10.36 -1.71 -11.17
C PRO A 68 -10.40 -3.23 -11.39
N GLY A 69 -10.85 -3.97 -10.37
CA GLY A 69 -10.96 -5.43 -10.39
C GLY A 69 -9.64 -6.19 -10.27
N SER A 70 -8.50 -5.51 -10.04
CA SER A 70 -7.19 -6.15 -9.94
C SER A 70 -6.78 -6.51 -8.51
N SER A 71 -7.40 -5.90 -7.51
CA SER A 71 -7.01 -6.12 -6.12
C SER A 71 -7.45 -7.49 -5.60
N ARG A 72 -6.54 -8.16 -4.91
CA ARG A 72 -6.75 -9.46 -4.25
C ARG A 72 -6.06 -9.47 -2.90
N ILE A 73 -6.74 -10.04 -1.90
CA ILE A 73 -6.24 -10.19 -0.54
C ILE A 73 -6.06 -11.68 -0.24
N PHE A 74 -4.94 -12.03 0.36
CA PHE A 74 -4.57 -13.40 0.71
C PHE A 74 -4.02 -13.46 2.13
N ASN A 75 -4.13 -14.65 2.74
CA ASN A 75 -3.48 -14.99 4.00
C ASN A 75 -3.73 -13.96 5.11
N VAL A 76 -5.00 -13.61 5.31
CA VAL A 76 -5.38 -12.74 6.42
C VAL A 76 -5.21 -13.50 7.73
N GLU A 77 -4.35 -12.98 8.60
CA GLU A 77 -4.09 -13.52 9.93
C GLU A 77 -4.26 -12.41 10.95
N ARG A 78 -4.90 -12.73 12.09
CA ARG A 78 -5.04 -11.80 13.20
C ARG A 78 -4.59 -12.46 14.49
N ASN A 79 -3.67 -11.79 15.18
CA ASN A 79 -3.18 -12.19 16.49
C ASN A 79 -3.27 -10.99 17.44
N GLY A 80 -4.31 -10.96 18.26
CA GLY A 80 -4.63 -9.84 19.13
C GLY A 80 -4.88 -8.55 18.31
N ASP A 81 -4.09 -7.54 18.56
CA ASP A 81 -4.16 -6.25 17.86
C ASP A 81 -3.36 -6.19 16.55
N ILE A 82 -2.65 -7.24 16.23
CA ILE A 82 -1.86 -7.34 14.98
C ILE A 82 -2.65 -8.09 13.93
N GLU A 83 -2.80 -7.46 12.77
CA GLU A 83 -3.41 -8.07 11.58
C GLU A 83 -2.44 -8.00 10.42
N THR A 84 -2.23 -9.13 9.73
CA THR A 84 -1.32 -9.24 8.60
C THR A 84 -1.99 -9.90 7.42
N PHE A 85 -1.63 -9.46 6.22
CA PHE A 85 -2.11 -10.08 4.97
C PHE A 85 -1.21 -9.73 3.79
N VAL A 86 -1.41 -10.45 2.70
CA VAL A 86 -0.80 -10.15 1.41
C VAL A 86 -1.84 -9.47 0.52
N ARG A 87 -1.50 -8.34 -0.05
CA ARG A 87 -2.30 -7.68 -1.06
C ARG A 87 -1.58 -7.70 -2.40
N VAL A 88 -2.30 -8.05 -3.45
CA VAL A 88 -1.82 -8.00 -4.84
C VAL A 88 -2.74 -7.09 -5.63
N SER A 89 -2.17 -6.16 -6.38
CA SER A 89 -2.93 -5.28 -7.26
C SER A 89 -2.08 -4.80 -8.44
N ASP A 90 -2.74 -4.44 -9.54
CA ASP A 90 -2.09 -3.76 -10.64
C ASP A 90 -2.15 -2.25 -10.39
N GLN A 91 -0.98 -1.63 -10.28
CA GLN A 91 -0.85 -0.19 -10.00
C GLN A 91 -0.17 0.52 -11.15
N ARG A 92 -0.56 1.79 -11.40
CA ARG A 92 0.09 2.63 -12.41
C ARG A 92 1.56 2.84 -12.09
N ARG A 93 2.38 2.77 -13.13
CA ARG A 93 3.81 3.01 -13.01
C ARG A 93 4.10 4.49 -12.82
N TRP A 94 5.00 4.80 -11.92
CA TRP A 94 5.47 6.17 -11.70
C TRP A 94 6.23 6.74 -12.90
N THR A 95 6.96 5.87 -13.62
CA THR A 95 7.76 6.25 -14.79
C THR A 95 6.97 6.33 -16.08
N ASN A 96 5.82 5.65 -16.14
CA ASN A 96 4.90 5.68 -17.26
C ASN A 96 3.47 5.50 -16.77
N TRP A 97 2.76 6.60 -16.62
CA TRP A 97 1.40 6.62 -16.05
C TRP A 97 0.35 5.86 -16.88
N GLY A 98 0.65 5.60 -18.16
CA GLY A 98 -0.21 4.79 -19.04
C GLY A 98 -0.13 3.28 -18.78
N GLU A 99 0.91 2.83 -18.08
CA GLU A 99 1.17 1.41 -17.85
C GLU A 99 0.85 0.99 -16.41
N PHE A 100 0.55 -0.31 -16.27
CA PHE A 100 0.36 -0.94 -14.97
C PHE A 100 1.45 -1.97 -14.70
N SER A 101 1.77 -2.15 -13.42
CA SER A 101 2.62 -3.24 -12.92
C SER A 101 1.92 -3.93 -11.77
N THR A 102 2.08 -5.24 -11.69
CA THR A 102 1.62 -5.99 -10.54
C THR A 102 2.51 -5.70 -9.34
N VAL A 103 1.88 -5.24 -8.28
CA VAL A 103 2.51 -4.92 -6.99
C VAL A 103 2.02 -5.93 -5.96
N ILE A 104 2.97 -6.51 -5.22
CA ILE A 104 2.68 -7.37 -4.08
C ILE A 104 3.10 -6.64 -2.82
N GLU A 105 2.18 -6.52 -1.88
CA GLU A 105 2.37 -5.82 -0.63
C GLU A 105 2.13 -6.78 0.53
N LEU A 106 3.09 -6.87 1.43
CA LEU A 106 2.90 -7.46 2.74
C LEU A 106 2.44 -6.36 3.68
N VAL A 107 1.24 -6.48 4.18
CA VAL A 107 0.60 -5.48 5.04
C VAL A 107 0.58 -5.98 6.47
N ARG A 108 0.98 -5.13 7.41
CA ARG A 108 0.82 -5.32 8.85
C ARG A 108 0.12 -4.11 9.44
N LEU A 109 -0.99 -4.34 10.09
CA LEU A 109 -1.75 -3.35 10.85
C LEU A 109 -1.56 -3.63 12.34
N ASP A 110 -1.19 -2.61 13.09
CA ASP A 110 -1.13 -2.65 14.54
C ASP A 110 -2.24 -1.74 15.09
N HIS A 111 -3.34 -2.34 15.52
CA HIS A 111 -4.52 -1.64 15.97
C HIS A 111 -4.35 -1.00 17.36
N ALA A 112 -3.39 -1.46 18.16
CA ALA A 112 -3.09 -0.84 19.45
C ALA A 112 -2.30 0.46 19.29
N THR A 113 -1.29 0.47 18.43
CA THR A 113 -0.42 1.64 18.19
C THR A 113 -0.89 2.52 17.03
N LEU A 114 -1.84 2.04 16.22
CA LEU A 114 -2.36 2.66 15.00
C LEU A 114 -1.22 2.89 13.97
N VAL A 115 -0.45 1.84 13.73
CA VAL A 115 0.67 1.85 12.80
C VAL A 115 0.43 0.83 11.69
N MET A 116 0.59 1.26 10.45
CA MET A 116 0.59 0.40 9.28
C MET A 116 2.00 0.29 8.70
N VAL A 117 2.39 -0.94 8.39
CA VAL A 117 3.65 -1.23 7.71
C VAL A 117 3.35 -1.91 6.39
N LEU A 118 3.92 -1.39 5.31
CA LEU A 118 3.84 -1.96 3.98
C LEU A 118 5.23 -2.38 3.52
N ARG A 119 5.36 -3.63 3.11
CA ARG A 119 6.53 -4.12 2.38
C ARG A 119 6.12 -4.41 0.95
N ILE A 120 6.73 -3.70 0.00
CA ILE A 120 6.38 -3.76 -1.41
C ILE A 120 7.41 -4.62 -2.15
N GLY A 121 6.90 -5.61 -2.92
CA GLY A 121 7.66 -6.37 -3.91
C GLY A 121 7.13 -6.07 -5.31
N PHE A 122 8.03 -5.87 -6.28
CA PHE A 122 7.65 -5.72 -7.68
C PHE A 122 7.99 -7.02 -8.42
N PHE A 123 6.98 -7.63 -9.05
CA PHE A 123 7.22 -8.67 -10.04
C PHE A 123 7.26 -8.03 -11.42
N ARG A 124 8.39 -8.19 -12.11
CA ARG A 124 8.40 -8.00 -13.57
C ARG A 124 7.59 -9.15 -14.17
N CYS A 125 6.47 -8.86 -14.82
CA CYS A 125 5.93 -9.79 -15.79
C CYS A 125 7.03 -10.01 -16.84
N PHE A 126 7.54 -11.24 -16.92
CA PHE A 126 8.24 -11.67 -18.11
C PHE A 126 7.18 -11.76 -19.21
N ASP A 127 7.32 -10.93 -20.24
CA ASP A 127 6.56 -11.07 -21.47
C ASP A 127 6.80 -12.48 -22.03
N THR A 128 5.81 -13.35 -21.85
CA THR A 128 5.77 -14.65 -22.51
C THR A 128 5.38 -14.47 -23.98
N HIS A 129 6.16 -13.73 -24.75
CA HIS A 129 6.22 -13.80 -26.18
C HIS A 129 7.50 -14.51 -26.60
N GLN A 130 7.64 -15.78 -26.21
CA GLN A 130 8.45 -16.71 -26.99
C GLN A 130 7.53 -17.35 -28.03
N SER A 131 7.59 -16.79 -29.22
CA SER A 131 7.10 -17.44 -30.42
C SER A 131 7.79 -18.79 -30.59
N PHE A 132 7.05 -19.88 -30.44
CA PHE A 132 7.47 -21.19 -30.90
C PHE A 132 7.59 -21.13 -32.41
N SER A 133 8.79 -20.94 -32.92
CA SER A 133 9.13 -21.22 -34.31
C SER A 133 9.21 -22.72 -34.47
N SER A 134 8.20 -23.31 -35.06
CA SER A 134 8.19 -24.69 -35.55
C SER A 134 9.08 -24.75 -36.78
N SER A 135 10.26 -25.36 -36.66
CA SER A 135 11.05 -25.76 -37.82
C SER A 135 10.64 -27.15 -38.20
N LYS A 136 10.25 -27.27 -39.48
CA LYS A 136 10.08 -28.55 -40.18
C LYS A 136 11.43 -29.23 -40.41
#